data_24bd188f84138180dbb1be4c3af56365
#
_entry.id   24bd188f84138180dbb1be4c3af56365
#
_cell.length_a   1.000
_cell.length_b   1.000
_cell.length_c   1.000
_cell.angle_alpha   90.00
_cell.angle_beta   90.00
_cell.angle_gamma   90.00
#
_symmetry.space_group_name_H-M   'P 1'
#
loop_
_entity.id
_entity.type
_entity.pdbx_description
1 polymer ?
#
loop_
_entity_poly.entity_id
_entity_poly.type
_entity_poly.pdbx_seq_one_letter_code
_entity_poly.pdbx_strand_id
1 'polypeptide(L)'
;MYETVLLTGITGNLGSWLAVEMLQRGTNVLALMRDANSKAATRRLDRVLEITGGSDLKDKIEIIHGDISQKGLGLKVQAKKLKRLCRIIHCAACTKFLEDDGKSHQMMNVRGTLNVLELASRLSLPVVHVSSAYIAGKRTGVVKEDEIDVGQSFNNIYESTKCRSEMLVHKWAQMNSLPAVVLRPSIVLGESLHGKTVRFTSLYDYLRVLTLIVPRMGKHWIRIAAHPDVTKNIIPVDYFAKASSYIIDRGVSGTYHITNPAPLTMKDFGEIFSRLLGLSRYRLVHVDSFLRRKPNEIEMLIQKATAVYNPYLLSEPSFDRTHTDSALADGGIQLPAMDSSYFGKLLDYACSVRWR
;
A
#
# COMPACT_ATOMS: atom_id res chain seq x y z
N MET A 1 28.46 -0.47 14.20
CA MET A 1 28.39 -0.66 12.73
C MET A 1 26.91 -0.46 12.36
N TYR A 2 26.59 0.44 11.44
CA TYR A 2 25.19 0.66 11.04
C TYR A 2 24.66 -0.57 10.31
N GLU A 3 23.43 -0.99 10.65
CA GLU A 3 22.74 -2.07 9.94
C GLU A 3 22.51 -1.69 8.48
N THR A 4 22.66 -2.64 7.56
CA THR A 4 22.33 -2.44 6.14
C THR A 4 21.24 -3.42 5.73
N VAL A 5 20.19 -2.93 5.11
CA VAL A 5 19.08 -3.76 4.61
C VAL A 5 19.06 -3.77 3.08
N LEU A 6 18.66 -4.89 2.49
CA LEU A 6 18.29 -4.93 1.08
C LEU A 6 16.81 -4.54 0.95
N LEU A 7 16.52 -3.47 0.24
CA LEU A 7 15.16 -3.02 -0.01
C LEU A 7 14.79 -3.16 -1.49
N THR A 8 13.70 -3.88 -1.77
CA THR A 8 13.07 -3.89 -3.07
C THR A 8 11.90 -2.92 -3.10
N GLY A 9 11.71 -2.19 -4.20
CA GLY A 9 10.56 -1.29 -4.35
C GLY A 9 10.73 0.10 -3.73
N ILE A 10 11.96 0.58 -3.53
CA ILE A 10 12.26 1.91 -2.96
C ILE A 10 11.60 3.07 -3.71
N THR A 11 11.32 2.95 -5.01
CA THR A 11 10.66 3.98 -5.81
C THR A 11 9.12 3.89 -5.80
N GLY A 12 8.57 2.95 -5.03
CA GLY A 12 7.14 2.85 -4.76
C GLY A 12 6.69 3.72 -3.59
N ASN A 13 5.38 3.95 -3.45
CA ASN A 13 4.86 4.79 -2.36
C ASN A 13 5.28 4.26 -0.98
N LEU A 14 4.96 3.02 -0.65
CA LEU A 14 5.29 2.45 0.67
C LEU A 14 6.80 2.31 0.89
N GLY A 15 7.52 1.81 -0.15
CA GLY A 15 8.96 1.54 -0.03
C GLY A 15 9.80 2.80 0.15
N SER A 16 9.42 3.92 -0.46
CA SER A 16 10.15 5.19 -0.30
C SER A 16 9.98 5.81 1.10
N TRP A 17 8.76 5.85 1.61
CA TRP A 17 8.50 6.36 2.95
C TRP A 17 9.11 5.46 4.03
N LEU A 18 9.01 4.14 3.88
CA LEU A 18 9.66 3.19 4.79
C LEU A 18 11.18 3.34 4.76
N ALA A 19 11.77 3.52 3.58
CA ALA A 19 13.21 3.76 3.44
C ALA A 19 13.65 5.01 4.20
N VAL A 20 12.96 6.15 4.02
CA VAL A 20 13.30 7.41 4.70
C VAL A 20 13.18 7.27 6.22
N GLU A 21 12.12 6.65 6.72
CA GLU A 21 11.95 6.39 8.16
C GLU A 21 13.12 5.55 8.73
N MET A 22 13.53 4.49 8.03
CA MET A 22 14.64 3.64 8.45
C MET A 22 16.00 4.38 8.38
N LEU A 23 16.22 5.17 7.34
CA LEU A 23 17.44 5.99 7.19
C LEU A 23 17.58 7.03 8.31
N GLN A 24 16.48 7.66 8.73
CA GLN A 24 16.43 8.58 9.86
C GLN A 24 16.79 7.89 11.18
N ARG A 25 16.42 6.62 11.32
CA ARG A 25 16.77 5.77 12.47
C ARG A 25 18.18 5.19 12.41
N GLY A 26 18.96 5.50 11.38
CA GLY A 26 20.36 5.11 11.26
C GLY A 26 20.61 3.83 10.46
N THR A 27 19.59 3.24 9.83
CA THR A 27 19.75 2.07 8.95
C THR A 27 20.24 2.52 7.57
N ASN A 28 21.21 1.83 6.97
CA ASN A 28 21.60 2.03 5.58
C ASN A 28 20.76 1.15 4.64
N VAL A 29 20.54 1.62 3.42
CA VAL A 29 19.71 0.92 2.44
C VAL A 29 20.52 0.54 1.21
N LEU A 30 20.56 -0.76 0.90
CA LEU A 30 20.95 -1.28 -0.40
C LEU A 30 19.68 -1.42 -1.26
N ALA A 31 19.47 -0.49 -2.19
CA ALA A 31 18.24 -0.40 -2.97
C ALA A 31 18.34 -1.23 -4.26
N LEU A 32 17.50 -2.26 -4.41
CA LEU A 32 17.38 -3.01 -5.65
C LEU A 32 16.55 -2.25 -6.68
N MET A 33 17.17 -1.88 -7.79
CA MET A 33 16.52 -1.14 -8.88
C MET A 33 16.83 -1.77 -10.24
N ARG A 34 15.83 -1.83 -11.14
CA ARG A 34 15.96 -2.48 -12.46
C ARG A 34 16.99 -1.81 -13.37
N ASP A 35 17.02 -0.50 -13.40
CA ASP A 35 17.88 0.29 -14.31
C ASP A 35 18.95 1.08 -13.53
N ALA A 36 19.59 0.46 -12.54
CA ALA A 36 20.44 1.13 -11.57
C ALA A 36 21.57 2.00 -12.17
N ASN A 37 22.05 1.63 -13.35
CA ASN A 37 23.13 2.37 -14.03
C ASN A 37 22.64 3.51 -14.94
N SER A 38 21.32 3.76 -14.99
CA SER A 38 20.75 4.79 -15.83
C SER A 38 20.56 6.11 -15.06
N LYS A 39 20.82 7.24 -15.76
CA LYS A 39 20.42 8.56 -15.23
C LYS A 39 18.93 8.64 -14.86
N ALA A 40 18.09 7.80 -15.49
CA ALA A 40 16.67 7.71 -15.21
C ALA A 40 16.39 7.07 -13.84
N ALA A 41 17.15 6.05 -13.43
CA ALA A 41 17.01 5.44 -12.11
C ALA A 41 17.37 6.41 -10.99
N THR A 42 18.51 7.12 -11.16
CA THR A 42 18.92 8.16 -10.20
C THR A 42 17.86 9.25 -10.09
N ARG A 43 17.38 9.79 -11.21
CA ARG A 43 16.31 10.81 -11.20
C ARG A 43 15.01 10.31 -10.54
N ARG A 44 14.65 9.02 -10.72
CA ARG A 44 13.48 8.46 -10.03
C ARG A 44 13.70 8.39 -8.53
N LEU A 45 14.88 8.00 -8.08
CA LEU A 45 15.22 8.00 -6.67
C LEU A 45 15.22 9.43 -6.10
N ASP A 46 15.86 10.37 -6.77
CA ASP A 46 15.90 11.78 -6.34
C ASP A 46 14.50 12.35 -6.18
N ARG A 47 13.61 12.13 -7.16
CA ARG A 47 12.22 12.57 -7.08
C ARG A 47 11.48 11.98 -5.87
N VAL A 48 11.63 10.69 -5.59
CA VAL A 48 10.93 10.10 -4.44
C VAL A 48 11.50 10.60 -3.12
N LEU A 49 12.81 10.84 -3.02
CA LEU A 49 13.45 11.41 -1.83
C LEU A 49 13.03 12.87 -1.60
N GLU A 50 12.87 13.66 -2.66
CA GLU A 50 12.33 15.02 -2.58
C GLU A 50 10.90 15.03 -2.02
N ILE A 51 10.02 14.16 -2.53
CA ILE A 51 8.63 14.04 -2.07
C ILE A 51 8.57 13.60 -0.60
N THR A 52 9.41 12.64 -0.22
CA THR A 52 9.41 12.04 1.12
C THR A 52 10.26 12.78 2.16
N GLY A 53 10.92 13.87 1.75
CA GLY A 53 11.79 14.64 2.64
C GLY A 53 13.12 13.96 3.00
N GLY A 54 13.57 13.02 2.18
CA GLY A 54 14.79 12.23 2.43
C GLY A 54 15.99 12.62 1.57
N SER A 55 16.00 13.80 0.93
CA SER A 55 17.06 14.20 0.00
C SER A 55 18.46 14.27 0.64
N ASP A 56 18.53 14.68 1.89
CA ASP A 56 19.75 14.76 2.70
C ASP A 56 20.26 13.40 3.19
N LEU A 57 19.44 12.34 3.06
CA LEU A 57 19.79 10.97 3.46
C LEU A 57 20.29 10.12 2.27
N LYS A 58 20.41 10.69 1.09
CA LYS A 58 20.75 9.97 -0.14
C LYS A 58 22.07 9.20 -0.04
N ASP A 59 23.07 9.75 0.65
CA ASP A 59 24.39 9.12 0.81
C ASP A 59 24.36 7.81 1.62
N LYS A 60 23.26 7.55 2.35
CA LYS A 60 23.02 6.29 3.06
C LYS A 60 22.32 5.25 2.19
N ILE A 61 22.03 5.58 0.92
CA ILE A 61 21.39 4.69 -0.05
C ILE A 61 22.40 4.28 -1.11
N GLU A 62 22.70 2.99 -1.16
CA GLU A 62 23.47 2.41 -2.25
C GLU A 62 22.52 1.73 -3.24
N ILE A 63 22.64 2.04 -4.53
CA ILE A 63 21.81 1.43 -5.57
C ILE A 63 22.53 0.19 -6.14
N ILE A 64 21.82 -0.92 -6.28
CA ILE A 64 22.26 -2.09 -7.01
C ILE A 64 21.31 -2.44 -8.14
N HIS A 65 21.89 -2.93 -9.24
CA HIS A 65 21.10 -3.42 -10.36
C HIS A 65 20.51 -4.81 -10.07
N GLY A 66 19.22 -4.97 -10.33
CA GLY A 66 18.55 -6.25 -10.25
C GLY A 66 17.06 -6.15 -10.54
N ASP A 67 16.45 -7.31 -10.78
CA ASP A 67 15.03 -7.45 -11.07
C ASP A 67 14.47 -8.67 -10.31
N ILE A 68 13.47 -8.43 -9.46
CA ILE A 68 12.85 -9.51 -8.68
C ILE A 68 12.21 -10.60 -9.56
N SER A 69 11.85 -10.29 -10.81
CA SER A 69 11.30 -11.27 -11.74
C SER A 69 12.35 -12.29 -12.24
N GLN A 70 13.63 -11.99 -12.09
CA GLN A 70 14.73 -12.81 -12.56
C GLN A 70 15.26 -13.72 -11.45
N LYS A 71 15.69 -14.93 -11.81
CA LYS A 71 16.37 -15.86 -10.89
C LYS A 71 17.60 -15.18 -10.25
N GLY A 72 17.78 -15.36 -8.94
CA GLY A 72 18.85 -14.70 -8.20
C GLY A 72 18.74 -13.17 -8.20
N LEU A 73 17.55 -12.62 -8.48
CA LEU A 73 17.27 -11.19 -8.65
C LEU A 73 18.08 -10.53 -9.78
N GLY A 74 18.65 -11.28 -10.71
CA GLY A 74 19.53 -10.75 -11.75
C GLY A 74 20.75 -10.00 -11.20
N LEU A 75 21.15 -10.29 -9.95
CA LEU A 75 22.22 -9.56 -9.27
C LEU A 75 23.58 -9.81 -9.90
N LYS A 76 24.28 -8.74 -10.29
CA LYS A 76 25.68 -8.71 -10.70
C LYS A 76 26.50 -7.90 -9.68
N VAL A 77 26.42 -8.28 -8.41
CA VAL A 77 27.10 -7.56 -7.31
C VAL A 77 28.19 -8.39 -6.69
N GLN A 78 29.20 -7.70 -6.15
CA GLN A 78 30.25 -8.35 -5.38
C GLN A 78 29.68 -9.00 -4.12
N ALA A 79 30.05 -10.22 -3.82
CA ALA A 79 29.62 -10.98 -2.64
C ALA A 79 29.83 -10.20 -1.33
N LYS A 80 30.87 -9.35 -1.26
CA LYS A 80 31.17 -8.49 -0.11
C LYS A 80 30.02 -7.54 0.25
N LYS A 81 29.29 -7.02 -0.75
CA LYS A 81 28.14 -6.11 -0.51
C LYS A 81 26.96 -6.84 0.11
N LEU A 82 26.75 -8.09 -0.26
CA LEU A 82 25.66 -8.90 0.29
C LEU A 82 25.96 -9.42 1.70
N LYS A 83 27.24 -9.62 2.05
CA LYS A 83 27.66 -10.12 3.39
C LYS A 83 27.39 -9.13 4.53
N ARG A 84 27.19 -7.85 4.25
CA ARG A 84 26.89 -6.81 5.27
C ARG A 84 25.39 -6.65 5.55
N LEU A 85 24.54 -7.34 4.81
CA LEU A 85 23.09 -7.27 4.98
C LEU A 85 22.67 -7.96 6.28
N CYS A 86 21.77 -7.33 7.02
CA CYS A 86 21.14 -7.91 8.21
C CYS A 86 19.75 -8.47 7.94
N ARG A 87 19.06 -7.96 6.91
CA ARG A 87 17.71 -8.42 6.50
C ARG A 87 17.35 -7.99 5.07
N ILE A 88 16.30 -8.62 4.53
CA ILE A 88 15.72 -8.24 3.25
C ILE A 88 14.30 -7.70 3.48
N ILE A 89 14.02 -6.51 2.93
CA ILE A 89 12.69 -5.90 2.95
C ILE A 89 12.11 -5.94 1.55
N HIS A 90 11.06 -6.75 1.38
CA HIS A 90 10.40 -6.95 0.10
C HIS A 90 9.11 -6.13 0.01
N CYS A 91 9.22 -4.94 -0.60
CA CYS A 91 8.10 -4.01 -0.83
C CYS A 91 7.72 -3.90 -2.32
N ALA A 92 8.51 -4.45 -3.24
CA ALA A 92 8.20 -4.41 -4.67
C ALA A 92 7.02 -5.34 -5.00
N ALA A 93 6.00 -4.80 -5.65
CA ALA A 93 4.83 -5.55 -6.12
C ALA A 93 4.20 -4.87 -7.35
N CYS A 94 3.45 -5.64 -8.14
CA CYS A 94 2.46 -5.12 -9.08
C CYS A 94 1.16 -4.86 -8.32
N THR A 95 0.68 -3.60 -8.34
CA THR A 95 -0.52 -3.16 -7.61
C THR A 95 -1.64 -2.67 -8.55
N LYS A 96 -1.52 -2.89 -9.86
CA LYS A 96 -2.52 -2.47 -10.82
C LYS A 96 -3.75 -3.37 -10.72
N PHE A 97 -4.95 -2.80 -10.67
CA PHE A 97 -6.20 -3.58 -10.66
C PHE A 97 -6.67 -3.96 -12.06
N LEU A 98 -6.28 -3.21 -13.08
CA LEU A 98 -6.60 -3.43 -14.48
C LEU A 98 -5.34 -3.94 -15.20
N GLU A 99 -5.15 -5.25 -15.24
CA GLU A 99 -4.21 -5.90 -16.14
C GLU A 99 -4.92 -7.05 -16.84
N ASP A 100 -4.77 -7.12 -18.16
CA ASP A 100 -5.56 -7.93 -19.04
C ASP A 100 -5.41 -9.45 -18.84
N ASP A 101 -4.26 -9.92 -18.31
CA ASP A 101 -3.97 -11.36 -18.19
C ASP A 101 -3.34 -11.79 -16.87
N GLY A 102 -3.11 -10.87 -15.94
CA GLY A 102 -2.49 -11.16 -14.63
C GLY A 102 -1.03 -11.62 -14.67
N LYS A 103 -0.39 -11.66 -15.83
CA LYS A 103 1.01 -12.12 -15.98
C LYS A 103 1.97 -11.29 -15.15
N SER A 104 1.82 -9.96 -15.16
CA SER A 104 2.67 -9.08 -14.34
C SER A 104 2.50 -9.36 -12.86
N HIS A 105 1.28 -9.63 -12.39
CA HIS A 105 1.03 -9.99 -10.98
C HIS A 105 1.67 -11.32 -10.62
N GLN A 106 1.50 -12.35 -11.43
CA GLN A 106 2.15 -13.65 -11.20
C GLN A 106 3.67 -13.51 -11.19
N MET A 107 4.24 -12.78 -12.15
CA MET A 107 5.67 -12.59 -12.26
C MET A 107 6.26 -11.76 -11.12
N MET A 108 5.62 -10.63 -10.77
CA MET A 108 6.14 -9.70 -9.76
C MET A 108 5.78 -10.15 -8.33
N ASN A 109 4.51 -10.51 -8.08
CA ASN A 109 4.05 -10.77 -6.72
C ASN A 109 4.37 -12.20 -6.27
N VAL A 110 4.26 -13.20 -7.15
CA VAL A 110 4.47 -14.58 -6.78
C VAL A 110 5.91 -15.01 -7.09
N ARG A 111 6.32 -14.94 -8.36
CA ARG A 111 7.67 -15.37 -8.75
C ARG A 111 8.75 -14.46 -8.16
N GLY A 112 8.50 -13.15 -8.15
CA GLY A 112 9.40 -12.17 -7.52
C GLY A 112 9.62 -12.44 -6.03
N THR A 113 8.56 -12.76 -5.30
CA THR A 113 8.67 -13.17 -3.89
C THR A 113 9.50 -14.44 -3.73
N LEU A 114 9.28 -15.48 -4.55
CA LEU A 114 10.10 -16.69 -4.52
C LEU A 114 11.57 -16.40 -4.73
N ASN A 115 11.92 -15.58 -5.72
CA ASN A 115 13.31 -15.22 -6.00
C ASN A 115 13.96 -14.45 -4.82
N VAL A 116 13.19 -13.59 -4.13
CA VAL A 116 13.66 -12.89 -2.91
C VAL A 116 13.90 -13.89 -1.78
N LEU A 117 12.99 -14.84 -1.57
CA LEU A 117 13.11 -15.88 -0.55
C LEU A 117 14.30 -16.83 -0.82
N GLU A 118 14.56 -17.18 -2.08
CA GLU A 118 15.75 -17.95 -2.48
C GLU A 118 17.05 -17.20 -2.10
N LEU A 119 17.11 -15.88 -2.33
CA LEU A 119 18.26 -15.08 -1.92
C LEU A 119 18.38 -15.05 -0.39
N ALA A 120 17.28 -14.88 0.32
CA ALA A 120 17.25 -14.84 1.79
C ALA A 120 17.76 -16.17 2.38
N SER A 121 17.34 -17.33 1.84
CA SER A 121 17.86 -18.64 2.25
C SER A 121 19.38 -18.75 2.03
N ARG A 122 19.87 -18.34 0.86
CA ARG A 122 21.31 -18.41 0.53
C ARG A 122 22.17 -17.55 1.44
N LEU A 123 21.63 -16.47 1.98
CA LEU A 123 22.33 -15.53 2.85
C LEU A 123 21.98 -15.72 4.33
N SER A 124 21.08 -16.65 4.65
CA SER A 124 20.53 -16.88 6.00
C SER A 124 20.00 -15.61 6.64
N LEU A 125 19.23 -14.79 5.88
CA LEU A 125 18.73 -13.51 6.30
C LEU A 125 17.22 -13.55 6.61
N PRO A 126 16.76 -12.84 7.66
CA PRO A 126 15.35 -12.62 7.91
C PRO A 126 14.70 -11.79 6.80
N VAL A 127 13.39 -11.99 6.61
CA VAL A 127 12.61 -11.30 5.56
C VAL A 127 11.50 -10.47 6.19
N VAL A 128 11.36 -9.23 5.72
CA VAL A 128 10.17 -8.41 5.92
C VAL A 128 9.41 -8.37 4.60
N HIS A 129 8.16 -8.82 4.61
CA HIS A 129 7.29 -8.83 3.44
C HIS A 129 6.15 -7.82 3.59
N VAL A 130 6.08 -6.84 2.71
CA VAL A 130 4.92 -5.94 2.64
C VAL A 130 3.82 -6.62 1.84
N SER A 131 2.83 -7.16 2.55
CA SER A 131 1.63 -7.80 2.02
C SER A 131 0.49 -6.78 1.83
N SER A 132 -0.75 -7.15 2.16
CA SER A 132 -1.93 -6.28 2.16
C SER A 132 -2.98 -6.85 3.09
N ALA A 133 -3.73 -6.02 3.80
CA ALA A 133 -4.92 -6.44 4.55
C ALA A 133 -6.00 -7.02 3.60
N TYR A 134 -5.98 -6.61 2.33
CA TYR A 134 -6.94 -7.07 1.32
C TYR A 134 -6.69 -8.48 0.76
N ILE A 135 -5.71 -9.23 1.31
CA ILE A 135 -5.68 -10.70 1.12
C ILE A 135 -6.94 -11.37 1.70
N ALA A 136 -7.67 -10.65 2.55
CA ALA A 136 -8.99 -11.05 3.05
C ALA A 136 -9.99 -11.36 1.93
N GLY A 137 -9.83 -10.76 0.73
CA GLY A 137 -10.73 -10.97 -0.39
C GLY A 137 -12.17 -10.55 -0.07
N LYS A 138 -13.13 -11.43 -0.40
CA LYS A 138 -14.57 -11.18 -0.20
C LYS A 138 -15.08 -11.60 1.20
N ARG A 139 -14.20 -11.74 2.17
CA ARG A 139 -14.59 -12.04 3.56
C ARG A 139 -15.39 -10.90 4.17
N THR A 140 -16.22 -11.27 5.14
CA THR A 140 -16.96 -10.36 6.04
C THR A 140 -16.60 -10.68 7.49
N GLY A 141 -16.99 -9.82 8.42
CA GLY A 141 -16.65 -9.97 9.83
C GLY A 141 -15.19 -9.63 10.14
N VAL A 142 -14.63 -10.23 11.17
CA VAL A 142 -13.27 -9.96 11.64
C VAL A 142 -12.28 -10.87 10.93
N VAL A 143 -11.25 -10.29 10.35
CA VAL A 143 -10.09 -10.99 9.77
C VAL A 143 -8.93 -10.90 10.74
N LYS A 144 -8.44 -12.05 11.21
CA LYS A 144 -7.34 -12.13 12.17
C LYS A 144 -5.97 -12.03 11.50
N GLU A 145 -4.97 -11.61 12.29
CA GLU A 145 -3.58 -11.47 11.80
C GLU A 145 -2.92 -12.82 11.47
N ASP A 146 -3.33 -13.89 12.13
CA ASP A 146 -2.83 -15.26 11.88
C ASP A 146 -3.55 -16.01 10.75
N GLU A 147 -4.66 -15.48 10.23
CA GLU A 147 -5.39 -16.09 9.11
C GLU A 147 -4.80 -15.64 7.76
N ILE A 148 -4.60 -16.57 6.83
CA ILE A 148 -4.07 -16.29 5.49
C ILE A 148 -5.05 -16.77 4.43
N ASP A 149 -5.06 -18.07 4.16
CA ASP A 149 -5.98 -18.71 3.24
C ASP A 149 -6.96 -19.60 4.03
N VAL A 150 -8.18 -19.13 4.10
CA VAL A 150 -9.30 -19.84 4.74
C VAL A 150 -10.38 -20.23 3.73
N GLY A 151 -9.99 -20.30 2.45
CA GLY A 151 -10.90 -20.63 1.34
C GLY A 151 -11.67 -19.42 0.80
N GLN A 152 -11.22 -18.19 1.05
CA GLN A 152 -11.85 -16.98 0.54
C GLN A 152 -11.70 -16.82 -0.98
N SER A 153 -12.72 -16.26 -1.62
CA SER A 153 -12.62 -15.76 -2.98
C SER A 153 -12.11 -14.31 -3.00
N PHE A 154 -11.57 -13.87 -4.13
CA PHE A 154 -10.91 -12.56 -4.26
C PHE A 154 -11.70 -11.66 -5.22
N ASN A 155 -11.57 -10.36 -5.03
CA ASN A 155 -12.17 -9.35 -5.91
C ASN A 155 -11.37 -9.17 -7.21
N ASN A 156 -10.07 -9.42 -7.16
CA ASN A 156 -9.17 -9.23 -8.30
C ASN A 156 -7.88 -10.08 -8.16
N ILE A 157 -7.09 -10.07 -9.23
CA ILE A 157 -5.81 -10.79 -9.30
C ILE A 157 -4.75 -10.27 -8.33
N TYR A 158 -4.79 -8.97 -7.97
CA TYR A 158 -3.87 -8.40 -6.99
C TYR A 158 -4.05 -9.07 -5.62
N GLU A 159 -5.29 -9.14 -5.11
CA GLU A 159 -5.57 -9.77 -3.81
C GLU A 159 -5.12 -11.23 -3.77
N SER A 160 -5.49 -12.01 -4.79
CA SER A 160 -5.13 -13.44 -4.86
C SER A 160 -3.61 -13.66 -4.94
N THR A 161 -2.90 -12.84 -5.71
CA THR A 161 -1.44 -12.97 -5.83
C THR A 161 -0.71 -12.47 -4.59
N LYS A 162 -1.24 -11.49 -3.87
CA LYS A 162 -0.71 -11.06 -2.56
C LYS A 162 -0.92 -12.13 -1.49
N CYS A 163 -2.10 -12.74 -1.42
CA CYS A 163 -2.36 -13.88 -0.54
C CYS A 163 -1.37 -15.03 -0.82
N ARG A 164 -1.24 -15.40 -2.10
CA ARG A 164 -0.32 -16.46 -2.52
C ARG A 164 1.14 -16.15 -2.20
N SER A 165 1.59 -14.89 -2.38
CA SER A 165 2.94 -14.49 -2.02
C SER A 165 3.20 -14.56 -0.52
N GLU A 166 2.22 -14.21 0.28
CA GLU A 166 2.31 -14.29 1.73
C GLU A 166 2.38 -15.73 2.24
N MET A 167 1.56 -16.64 1.67
CA MET A 167 1.65 -18.09 1.95
C MET A 167 3.07 -18.62 1.69
N LEU A 168 3.72 -18.16 0.61
CA LEU A 168 5.10 -18.53 0.31
C LEU A 168 6.08 -18.05 1.37
N VAL A 169 5.90 -16.85 1.92
CA VAL A 169 6.74 -16.29 2.98
C VAL A 169 6.60 -17.11 4.26
N HIS A 170 5.38 -17.43 4.68
CA HIS A 170 5.15 -18.23 5.88
C HIS A 170 5.73 -19.64 5.75
N LYS A 171 5.47 -20.31 4.61
CA LYS A 171 6.05 -21.63 4.32
C LYS A 171 7.58 -21.59 4.33
N TRP A 172 8.16 -20.57 3.72
CA TRP A 172 9.61 -20.36 3.68
C TRP A 172 10.19 -20.17 5.08
N ALA A 173 9.58 -19.32 5.90
CA ALA A 173 10.04 -19.05 7.27
C ALA A 173 10.06 -20.33 8.10
N GLN A 174 9.00 -21.14 8.02
CA GLN A 174 8.90 -22.41 8.70
C GLN A 174 9.96 -23.42 8.22
N MET A 175 10.15 -23.58 6.90
CA MET A 175 11.08 -24.54 6.32
C MET A 175 12.54 -24.20 6.58
N ASN A 176 12.90 -22.93 6.67
CA ASN A 176 14.27 -22.47 6.86
C ASN A 176 14.59 -22.11 8.32
N SER A 177 13.59 -22.11 9.21
CA SER A 177 13.73 -21.63 10.60
C SER A 177 14.30 -20.21 10.67
N LEU A 178 13.93 -19.35 9.69
CA LEU A 178 14.36 -17.96 9.61
C LEU A 178 13.20 -17.01 9.95
N PRO A 179 13.48 -15.90 10.65
CA PRO A 179 12.46 -14.93 11.01
C PRO A 179 11.78 -14.29 9.78
N ALA A 180 10.46 -14.15 9.84
CA ALA A 180 9.70 -13.38 8.87
C ALA A 180 8.74 -12.43 9.56
N VAL A 181 8.71 -11.18 9.10
CA VAL A 181 7.74 -10.15 9.47
C VAL A 181 6.86 -9.88 8.25
N VAL A 182 5.55 -10.03 8.41
CA VAL A 182 4.58 -9.73 7.36
C VAL A 182 3.78 -8.50 7.77
N LEU A 183 3.81 -7.47 6.93
CA LEU A 183 3.08 -6.23 7.14
C LEU A 183 1.89 -6.18 6.19
N ARG A 184 0.69 -6.10 6.71
CA ARG A 184 -0.57 -6.01 5.97
C ARG A 184 -1.17 -4.60 6.07
N PRO A 185 -0.70 -3.64 5.28
CA PRO A 185 -1.35 -2.33 5.25
C PRO A 185 -2.75 -2.41 4.65
N SER A 186 -3.64 -1.54 5.14
CA SER A 186 -4.91 -1.23 4.48
C SER A 186 -4.70 -0.30 3.28
N ILE A 187 -5.69 0.50 2.88
CA ILE A 187 -5.52 1.53 1.86
C ILE A 187 -4.59 2.61 2.40
N VAL A 188 -3.45 2.82 1.73
CA VAL A 188 -2.46 3.81 2.16
C VAL A 188 -2.53 5.02 1.25
N LEU A 189 -2.82 6.18 1.83
CA LEU A 189 -2.86 7.47 1.14
C LEU A 189 -1.64 8.34 1.49
N GLY A 190 -1.65 9.61 1.10
CA GLY A 190 -0.56 10.56 1.34
C GLY A 190 -0.27 10.78 2.82
N GLU A 191 0.89 11.34 3.09
CA GLU A 191 1.31 11.61 4.48
C GLU A 191 0.40 12.65 5.16
N SER A 192 0.35 12.60 6.48
CA SER A 192 -0.65 13.30 7.27
C SER A 192 -0.45 14.82 7.39
N LEU A 193 0.76 15.32 7.18
CA LEU A 193 1.08 16.72 7.43
C LEU A 193 0.76 17.63 6.22
N HIS A 194 1.10 17.18 5.00
CA HIS A 194 0.94 17.97 3.76
C HIS A 194 0.22 17.21 2.64
N GLY A 195 -0.22 15.97 2.87
CA GLY A 195 -0.91 15.14 1.87
C GLY A 195 -0.02 14.55 0.79
N LYS A 196 1.31 14.65 0.90
CA LYS A 196 2.28 14.21 -0.13
C LYS A 196 2.21 12.70 -0.36
N THR A 197 2.30 12.30 -1.62
CA THR A 197 2.36 10.90 -2.04
C THR A 197 3.24 10.76 -3.28
N VAL A 198 3.89 9.62 -3.41
CA VAL A 198 4.72 9.31 -4.59
C VAL A 198 3.86 8.85 -5.77
N ARG A 199 2.66 8.32 -5.50
CA ARG A 199 1.75 7.82 -6.54
C ARG A 199 0.29 8.07 -6.17
N PHE A 200 -0.48 8.45 -7.17
CA PHE A 200 -1.93 8.62 -7.07
C PHE A 200 -2.62 7.36 -7.62
N THR A 201 -2.99 6.44 -6.74
CA THR A 201 -3.69 5.18 -7.06
C THR A 201 -4.81 4.92 -6.05
N SER A 202 -5.67 3.92 -6.30
CA SER A 202 -6.75 3.53 -5.38
C SER A 202 -7.78 4.67 -5.19
N LEU A 203 -8.02 5.13 -3.98
CA LEU A 203 -8.98 6.21 -3.70
C LEU A 203 -8.69 7.49 -4.50
N TYR A 204 -7.43 7.77 -4.83
CA TYR A 204 -7.08 8.93 -5.64
C TYR A 204 -7.69 8.90 -7.05
N ASP A 205 -7.82 7.73 -7.66
CA ASP A 205 -8.48 7.60 -8.95
C ASP A 205 -9.96 8.02 -8.85
N TYR A 206 -10.62 7.61 -7.76
CA TYR A 206 -12.00 8.01 -7.48
C TYR A 206 -12.11 9.52 -7.22
N LEU A 207 -11.25 10.08 -6.38
CA LEU A 207 -11.23 11.52 -6.07
C LEU A 207 -10.95 12.36 -7.31
N ARG A 208 -10.02 11.92 -8.17
CA ARG A 208 -9.73 12.61 -9.42
C ARG A 208 -10.95 12.66 -10.34
N VAL A 209 -11.70 11.58 -10.44
CA VAL A 209 -12.96 11.56 -11.20
C VAL A 209 -13.97 12.55 -10.62
N LEU A 210 -14.15 12.56 -9.29
CA LEU A 210 -15.05 13.50 -8.63
C LEU A 210 -14.63 14.96 -8.86
N THR A 211 -13.37 15.32 -8.72
CA THR A 211 -12.89 16.69 -8.95
C THR A 211 -13.14 17.19 -10.37
N LEU A 212 -13.12 16.28 -11.36
CA LEU A 212 -13.42 16.63 -12.76
C LEU A 212 -14.91 16.75 -13.04
N ILE A 213 -15.74 15.97 -12.34
CA ILE A 213 -17.19 15.87 -12.61
C ILE A 213 -18.01 16.89 -11.83
N VAL A 214 -17.69 17.11 -10.55
CA VAL A 214 -18.47 17.99 -9.67
C VAL A 214 -18.71 19.37 -10.25
N PRO A 215 -17.72 20.08 -10.83
CA PRO A 215 -17.95 21.38 -11.45
C PRO A 215 -18.93 21.36 -12.64
N ARG A 216 -19.14 20.19 -13.25
CA ARG A 216 -20.01 19.99 -14.43
C ARG A 216 -21.41 19.52 -14.09
N MET A 217 -21.66 19.18 -12.82
CA MET A 217 -22.94 18.62 -12.39
C MET A 217 -24.12 19.58 -12.47
N GLY A 218 -23.88 20.89 -12.35
CA GLY A 218 -24.94 21.87 -12.30
C GLY A 218 -25.95 21.55 -11.19
N LYS A 219 -27.24 21.41 -11.58
CA LYS A 219 -28.34 21.10 -10.65
C LYS A 219 -28.70 19.61 -10.54
N HIS A 220 -27.93 18.72 -11.15
CA HIS A 220 -28.24 17.28 -11.18
C HIS A 220 -27.88 16.58 -9.87
N TRP A 221 -28.73 15.66 -9.45
CA TRP A 221 -28.44 14.73 -8.37
C TRP A 221 -27.60 13.56 -8.88
N ILE A 222 -26.64 13.13 -8.07
CA ILE A 222 -25.85 11.92 -8.31
C ILE A 222 -26.20 10.87 -7.27
N ARG A 223 -26.48 9.66 -7.73
CA ARG A 223 -26.55 8.47 -6.89
C ARG A 223 -25.21 7.77 -6.95
N ILE A 224 -24.69 7.38 -5.79
CA ILE A 224 -23.49 6.55 -5.65
C ILE A 224 -23.94 5.22 -5.05
N ALA A 225 -23.72 4.12 -5.79
CA ALA A 225 -24.03 2.78 -5.31
C ALA A 225 -23.02 2.38 -4.22
N ALA A 226 -23.40 2.52 -2.95
CA ALA A 226 -22.59 2.18 -1.79
C ALA A 226 -23.50 1.90 -0.59
N HIS A 227 -23.03 1.06 0.33
CA HIS A 227 -23.71 0.89 1.61
C HIS A 227 -23.20 1.95 2.59
N PRO A 228 -24.09 2.80 3.17
CA PRO A 228 -23.65 3.92 4.02
C PRO A 228 -22.79 3.52 5.21
N ASP A 229 -23.08 2.38 5.83
CA ASP A 229 -22.44 1.90 7.05
C ASP A 229 -21.19 1.06 6.80
N VAL A 230 -20.87 0.74 5.52
CA VAL A 230 -19.63 0.04 5.19
C VAL A 230 -18.45 0.95 5.46
N THR A 231 -17.49 0.45 6.23
CA THR A 231 -16.27 1.18 6.55
C THR A 231 -15.26 1.11 5.40
N LYS A 232 -14.34 2.08 5.41
CA LYS A 232 -13.14 2.04 4.55
C LYS A 232 -11.91 2.22 5.41
N ASN A 233 -11.12 1.18 5.45
CA ASN A 233 -9.90 1.19 6.23
C ASN A 233 -8.79 1.90 5.46
N ILE A 234 -8.45 3.10 5.91
CA ILE A 234 -7.45 3.97 5.29
C ILE A 234 -6.48 4.44 6.36
N ILE A 235 -5.20 4.52 5.99
CA ILE A 235 -4.12 5.06 6.82
C ILE A 235 -3.24 6.01 6.02
N PRO A 236 -2.59 7.00 6.66
CA PRO A 236 -1.54 7.80 6.05
C PRO A 236 -0.25 7.00 5.89
N VAL A 237 0.53 7.32 4.85
CA VAL A 237 1.78 6.59 4.53
C VAL A 237 2.88 6.82 5.57
N ASP A 238 2.93 7.97 6.23
CA ASP A 238 3.86 8.23 7.33
C ASP A 238 3.54 7.38 8.57
N TYR A 239 2.26 7.16 8.87
CA TYR A 239 1.87 6.19 9.91
C TYR A 239 2.32 4.77 9.54
N PHE A 240 2.06 4.34 8.29
CA PHE A 240 2.56 3.06 7.80
C PHE A 240 4.08 2.94 8.00
N ALA A 241 4.85 3.95 7.59
CA ALA A 241 6.31 3.92 7.66
C ALA A 241 6.81 3.83 9.10
N LYS A 242 6.28 4.66 10.01
CA LYS A 242 6.64 4.68 11.43
C LYS A 242 6.30 3.38 12.13
N ALA A 243 5.06 2.90 11.99
CA ALA A 243 4.61 1.65 12.61
C ALA A 243 5.41 0.45 12.08
N SER A 244 5.61 0.38 10.75
CA SER A 244 6.37 -0.70 10.13
C SER A 244 7.84 -0.70 10.55
N SER A 245 8.51 0.46 10.53
CA SER A 245 9.91 0.56 10.97
C SER A 245 10.07 0.14 12.43
N TYR A 246 9.19 0.58 13.31
CA TYR A 246 9.21 0.20 14.72
C TYR A 246 9.05 -1.31 14.93
N ILE A 247 8.08 -1.96 14.24
CA ILE A 247 7.87 -3.41 14.31
C ILE A 247 9.10 -4.16 13.78
N ILE A 248 9.69 -3.69 12.67
CA ILE A 248 10.90 -4.26 12.07
C ILE A 248 12.08 -4.20 13.04
N ASP A 249 12.27 -3.08 13.74
CA ASP A 249 13.38 -2.88 14.69
C ASP A 249 13.24 -3.81 15.91
N ARG A 250 12.03 -4.12 16.35
CA ARG A 250 11.80 -5.11 17.42
C ARG A 250 12.17 -6.53 17.01
N GLY A 251 12.22 -6.82 15.71
CA GLY A 251 12.65 -8.13 15.19
C GLY A 251 11.74 -9.32 15.53
N VAL A 252 10.52 -9.08 16.03
CA VAL A 252 9.58 -10.14 16.40
C VAL A 252 8.91 -10.66 15.13
N SER A 253 9.08 -11.94 14.85
CA SER A 253 8.38 -12.62 13.73
C SER A 253 6.88 -12.60 13.95
N GLY A 254 6.13 -12.41 12.86
CA GLY A 254 4.67 -12.42 12.90
C GLY A 254 4.05 -11.66 11.75
N THR A 255 2.72 -11.67 11.76
CA THR A 255 1.91 -10.89 10.82
C THR A 255 1.24 -9.74 11.55
N TYR A 256 1.25 -8.57 10.94
CA TYR A 256 0.79 -7.31 11.54
C TYR A 256 -0.14 -6.56 10.60
N HIS A 257 -1.36 -6.26 11.04
CA HIS A 257 -2.32 -5.43 10.33
C HIS A 257 -2.05 -3.95 10.58
N ILE A 258 -1.34 -3.30 9.66
CA ILE A 258 -1.10 -1.85 9.72
C ILE A 258 -2.34 -1.14 9.16
N THR A 259 -3.36 -1.06 9.99
CA THR A 259 -4.71 -0.62 9.62
C THR A 259 -5.22 0.44 10.59
N ASN A 260 -6.32 1.10 10.25
CA ASN A 260 -7.00 2.04 11.13
C ASN A 260 -7.89 1.27 12.10
N PRO A 261 -7.73 1.43 13.43
CA PRO A 261 -8.60 0.77 14.42
C PRO A 261 -10.04 1.30 14.43
N ALA A 262 -10.26 2.52 13.91
CA ALA A 262 -11.57 3.17 13.83
C ALA A 262 -11.83 3.74 12.42
N PRO A 263 -12.05 2.85 11.41
CA PRO A 263 -12.19 3.27 10.03
C PRO A 263 -13.49 4.08 9.81
N LEU A 264 -13.43 5.05 8.89
CA LEU A 264 -14.57 5.86 8.51
C LEU A 264 -15.59 5.05 7.71
N THR A 265 -16.89 5.36 7.90
CA THR A 265 -17.97 4.80 7.08
C THR A 265 -18.06 5.50 5.72
N MET A 266 -18.74 4.88 4.74
CA MET A 266 -19.05 5.53 3.47
C MET A 266 -19.89 6.79 3.65
N LYS A 267 -20.72 6.86 4.71
CA LYS A 267 -21.46 8.06 5.07
C LYS A 267 -20.50 9.18 5.49
N ASP A 268 -19.53 8.91 6.38
CA ASP A 268 -18.53 9.88 6.81
C ASP A 268 -17.73 10.43 5.62
N PHE A 269 -17.28 9.53 4.71
CA PHE A 269 -16.64 9.93 3.46
C PHE A 269 -17.51 10.82 2.59
N GLY A 270 -18.78 10.46 2.44
CA GLY A 270 -19.74 11.26 1.70
C GLY A 270 -19.84 12.68 2.26
N GLU A 271 -19.94 12.83 3.58
CA GLU A 271 -20.02 14.13 4.25
C GLU A 271 -18.71 14.95 4.09
N ILE A 272 -17.55 14.30 4.29
CA ILE A 272 -16.24 14.94 4.13
C ILE A 272 -16.06 15.46 2.69
N PHE A 273 -16.22 14.59 1.70
CA PHE A 273 -16.00 14.98 0.30
C PHE A 273 -17.09 15.90 -0.26
N SER A 274 -18.31 15.81 0.26
CA SER A 274 -19.35 16.78 -0.04
C SER A 274 -18.90 18.21 0.30
N ARG A 275 -18.35 18.41 1.49
CA ARG A 275 -17.83 19.72 1.92
C ARG A 275 -16.61 20.14 1.11
N LEU A 276 -15.62 19.24 0.95
CA LEU A 276 -14.36 19.56 0.29
C LEU A 276 -14.50 19.84 -1.21
N LEU A 277 -15.42 19.16 -1.89
CA LEU A 277 -15.64 19.29 -3.33
C LEU A 277 -16.86 20.18 -3.69
N GLY A 278 -17.60 20.68 -2.70
CA GLY A 278 -18.84 21.42 -2.94
C GLY A 278 -19.97 20.55 -3.52
N LEU A 279 -19.94 19.24 -3.24
CA LEU A 279 -20.91 18.29 -3.76
C LEU A 279 -22.19 18.29 -2.91
N SER A 280 -23.12 19.21 -3.19
CA SER A 280 -24.35 19.39 -2.41
C SER A 280 -25.50 18.46 -2.80
N ARG A 281 -25.39 17.74 -3.93
CA ARG A 281 -26.49 16.96 -4.52
C ARG A 281 -26.08 15.54 -4.84
N TYR A 282 -25.77 14.77 -3.81
CA TYR A 282 -25.49 13.33 -3.94
C TYR A 282 -26.35 12.52 -2.97
N ARG A 283 -26.49 11.22 -3.26
CA ARG A 283 -27.07 10.22 -2.36
C ARG A 283 -26.26 8.93 -2.43
N LEU A 284 -25.94 8.37 -1.27
CA LEU A 284 -25.57 6.98 -1.19
C LEU A 284 -26.84 6.15 -1.31
N VAL A 285 -26.84 5.17 -2.17
CA VAL A 285 -28.01 4.28 -2.41
C VAL A 285 -27.54 2.84 -2.46
N HIS A 286 -28.36 1.94 -1.94
CA HIS A 286 -28.11 0.52 -2.08
C HIS A 286 -28.03 0.12 -3.57
N VAL A 287 -27.16 -0.85 -3.91
CA VAL A 287 -26.91 -1.25 -5.30
C VAL A 287 -28.18 -1.65 -6.05
N ASP A 288 -29.10 -2.37 -5.40
CA ASP A 288 -30.37 -2.75 -5.99
C ASP A 288 -31.25 -1.53 -6.32
N SER A 289 -31.25 -0.52 -5.44
CA SER A 289 -31.97 0.74 -5.69
C SER A 289 -31.32 1.56 -6.80
N PHE A 290 -30.00 1.47 -6.93
CA PHE A 290 -29.28 2.09 -8.03
C PHE A 290 -29.66 1.45 -9.38
N LEU A 291 -29.72 0.13 -9.44
CA LEU A 291 -30.01 -0.64 -10.66
C LEU A 291 -31.49 -0.52 -11.13
N ARG A 292 -32.42 -0.27 -10.20
CA ARG A 292 -33.86 -0.13 -10.54
C ARG A 292 -34.17 1.09 -11.42
N ARG A 293 -33.31 2.10 -11.41
CA ARG A 293 -33.49 3.32 -12.19
C ARG A 293 -32.28 3.55 -13.08
N LYS A 294 -32.50 3.71 -14.39
CA LYS A 294 -31.44 3.98 -15.37
C LYS A 294 -30.52 5.11 -14.88
N PRO A 295 -29.20 4.87 -14.82
CA PRO A 295 -28.23 5.92 -14.46
C PRO A 295 -28.27 7.07 -15.45
N ASN A 296 -28.09 8.32 -14.95
CA ASN A 296 -27.85 9.44 -15.84
C ASN A 296 -26.40 9.41 -16.40
N GLU A 297 -26.11 10.32 -17.35
CA GLU A 297 -24.79 10.34 -18.02
C GLU A 297 -23.62 10.51 -17.04
N ILE A 298 -23.79 11.31 -16.01
CA ILE A 298 -22.78 11.57 -14.99
C ILE A 298 -22.57 10.33 -14.12
N GLU A 299 -23.65 9.69 -13.69
CA GLU A 299 -23.60 8.44 -12.93
C GLU A 299 -22.94 7.32 -13.75
N MET A 300 -23.22 7.22 -15.04
CA MET A 300 -22.57 6.25 -15.94
C MET A 300 -21.07 6.53 -16.08
N LEU A 301 -20.67 7.80 -16.17
CA LEU A 301 -19.26 8.17 -16.26
C LEU A 301 -18.51 7.80 -14.99
N ILE A 302 -19.07 8.11 -13.81
CA ILE A 302 -18.50 7.73 -12.51
C ILE A 302 -18.36 6.21 -12.43
N GLN A 303 -19.45 5.46 -12.71
CA GLN A 303 -19.41 4.00 -12.65
C GLN A 303 -18.36 3.40 -13.56
N LYS A 304 -18.26 3.87 -14.81
CA LYS A 304 -17.25 3.37 -15.75
C LYS A 304 -15.82 3.64 -15.26
N ALA A 305 -15.58 4.84 -14.75
CA ALA A 305 -14.27 5.25 -14.29
C ALA A 305 -13.82 4.57 -12.98
N THR A 306 -14.78 4.13 -12.15
CA THR A 306 -14.53 3.57 -10.83
C THR A 306 -14.92 2.10 -10.69
N ALA A 307 -15.27 1.43 -11.78
CA ALA A 307 -15.83 0.07 -11.80
C ALA A 307 -14.99 -0.95 -10.99
N VAL A 308 -13.68 -0.85 -11.06
CA VAL A 308 -12.75 -1.73 -10.34
C VAL A 308 -12.81 -1.61 -8.82
N TYR A 309 -13.35 -0.50 -8.32
CA TYR A 309 -13.48 -0.23 -6.89
C TYR A 309 -14.88 -0.54 -6.34
N ASN A 310 -15.86 -0.87 -7.21
CA ASN A 310 -17.25 -1.13 -6.79
C ASN A 310 -17.38 -2.22 -5.71
N PRO A 311 -16.65 -3.36 -5.76
CA PRO A 311 -16.74 -4.36 -4.69
C PRO A 311 -16.45 -3.80 -3.31
N TYR A 312 -15.50 -2.88 -3.23
CA TYR A 312 -15.08 -2.27 -1.96
C TYR A 312 -16.08 -1.23 -1.43
N LEU A 313 -16.96 -0.69 -2.25
CA LEU A 313 -18.02 0.22 -1.81
C LEU A 313 -19.19 -0.50 -1.13
N LEU A 314 -19.26 -1.83 -1.30
CA LEU A 314 -20.39 -2.64 -0.85
C LEU A 314 -20.07 -3.48 0.39
N SER A 315 -18.82 -3.81 0.62
CA SER A 315 -18.37 -4.63 1.75
C SER A 315 -16.90 -4.38 2.08
N GLU A 316 -16.56 -4.43 3.35
CA GLU A 316 -15.21 -4.48 3.86
C GLU A 316 -15.20 -5.25 5.20
N PRO A 317 -14.26 -6.17 5.42
CA PRO A 317 -14.11 -6.79 6.74
C PRO A 317 -13.47 -5.81 7.74
N SER A 318 -13.66 -6.06 9.03
CA SER A 318 -12.82 -5.47 10.05
C SER A 318 -11.53 -6.26 10.20
N PHE A 319 -10.46 -5.58 10.60
CA PHE A 319 -9.14 -6.19 10.74
C PHE A 319 -8.75 -6.24 12.22
N ASP A 320 -8.54 -7.46 12.75
CA ASP A 320 -7.94 -7.66 14.05
C ASP A 320 -6.52 -7.06 14.07
N ARG A 321 -6.14 -6.46 15.21
CA ARG A 321 -4.86 -5.76 15.38
C ARG A 321 -4.14 -6.22 16.65
N THR A 322 -4.51 -7.34 17.21
CA THR A 322 -3.97 -7.81 18.50
C THR A 322 -2.45 -7.87 18.53
N HIS A 323 -1.82 -8.44 17.50
CA HIS A 323 -0.36 -8.47 17.37
C HIS A 323 0.21 -7.07 17.12
N THR A 324 -0.43 -6.30 16.23
CA THR A 324 0.01 -4.94 15.89
C THR A 324 -0.06 -4.02 17.10
N ASP A 325 -1.17 -4.01 17.83
CA ASP A 325 -1.36 -3.14 18.99
C ASP A 325 -0.40 -3.52 20.14
N SER A 326 -0.19 -4.81 20.37
CA SER A 326 0.82 -5.30 21.31
C SER A 326 2.24 -4.87 20.89
N ALA A 327 2.57 -4.97 19.59
CA ALA A 327 3.88 -4.59 19.10
C ALA A 327 4.13 -3.07 19.18
N LEU A 328 3.10 -2.24 19.06
CA LEU A 328 3.18 -0.79 19.07
C LEU A 328 2.98 -0.15 20.45
N ALA A 329 2.60 -0.93 21.49
CA ALA A 329 2.19 -0.41 22.79
C ALA A 329 3.18 0.59 23.40
N ASP A 330 4.48 0.30 23.32
CA ASP A 330 5.55 1.13 23.90
C ASP A 330 6.13 2.15 22.88
N GLY A 331 5.62 2.15 21.63
CA GLY A 331 6.22 2.94 20.53
C GLY A 331 5.81 4.40 20.49
N GLY A 332 4.77 4.79 21.22
CA GLY A 332 4.20 6.14 21.14
C GLY A 332 3.65 6.49 19.74
N ILE A 333 3.42 5.50 18.89
CA ILE A 333 3.01 5.68 17.50
C ILE A 333 1.48 5.73 17.44
N GLN A 334 0.97 6.91 17.15
CA GLN A 334 -0.48 7.13 17.04
C GLN A 334 -0.88 7.35 15.59
N LEU A 335 -2.06 6.83 15.23
CA LEU A 335 -2.67 7.13 13.94
C LEU A 335 -3.16 8.58 13.93
N PRO A 336 -2.76 9.40 12.95
CA PRO A 336 -3.29 10.76 12.80
C PRO A 336 -4.80 10.78 12.58
N ALA A 337 -5.46 11.87 12.96
CA ALA A 337 -6.90 12.04 12.74
C ALA A 337 -7.24 11.96 11.24
N MET A 338 -8.21 11.13 10.91
CA MET A 338 -8.71 10.90 9.54
C MET A 338 -9.94 11.77 9.28
N ASP A 339 -9.77 13.08 9.28
CA ASP A 339 -10.83 14.09 9.22
C ASP A 339 -10.80 14.91 7.92
N SER A 340 -11.69 15.90 7.84
CA SER A 340 -11.76 16.82 6.69
C SER A 340 -10.45 17.58 6.45
N SER A 341 -9.66 17.86 7.49
CA SER A 341 -8.36 18.52 7.35
C SER A 341 -7.37 17.62 6.63
N TYR A 342 -7.29 16.34 7.04
CA TYR A 342 -6.42 15.36 6.38
C TYR A 342 -6.79 15.18 4.89
N PHE A 343 -8.06 14.92 4.59
CA PHE A 343 -8.49 14.72 3.19
C PHE A 343 -8.39 16.00 2.36
N GLY A 344 -8.54 17.18 2.97
CA GLY A 344 -8.28 18.47 2.32
C GLY A 344 -6.82 18.57 1.84
N LYS A 345 -5.85 18.28 2.72
CA LYS A 345 -4.43 18.27 2.35
C LYS A 345 -4.10 17.30 1.22
N LEU A 346 -4.73 16.10 1.19
CA LEU A 346 -4.56 15.16 0.08
C LEU A 346 -5.02 15.75 -1.26
N LEU A 347 -6.17 16.40 -1.27
CA LEU A 347 -6.73 17.06 -2.47
C LEU A 347 -5.88 18.23 -2.90
N ASP A 348 -5.48 19.10 -1.97
CA ASP A 348 -4.65 20.28 -2.24
C ASP A 348 -3.30 19.87 -2.86
N TYR A 349 -2.64 18.89 -2.27
CA TYR A 349 -1.40 18.35 -2.85
C TYR A 349 -1.63 17.74 -4.23
N ALA A 350 -2.63 16.89 -4.38
CA ALA A 350 -2.93 16.24 -5.66
C ALA A 350 -3.22 17.27 -6.76
N CYS A 351 -3.99 18.31 -6.45
CA CYS A 351 -4.30 19.40 -7.37
C CYS A 351 -3.05 20.24 -7.71
N SER A 352 -2.21 20.58 -6.72
CA SER A 352 -1.00 21.39 -6.90
C SER A 352 0.00 20.71 -7.88
N VAL A 353 0.13 19.39 -7.81
CA VAL A 353 0.99 18.61 -8.71
C VAL A 353 0.24 18.05 -9.94
N ARG A 354 -1.03 18.47 -10.14
CA ARG A 354 -1.89 18.02 -11.26
C ARG A 354 -2.00 16.50 -11.37
N TRP A 355 -2.08 15.82 -10.22
CA TRP A 355 -2.21 14.35 -10.14
C TRP A 355 -1.07 13.57 -10.84
N ARG A 356 0.18 14.07 -10.77
CA ARG A 356 1.36 13.51 -11.46
C ARG A 356 2.42 12.97 -10.53
#